data_7e22c180eb79643d547df60222d9dfcb
#
_entry.id   7e22c180eb79643d547df60222d9dfcb
#
_cell.length_a   1.000
_cell.length_b   1.000
_cell.length_c   1.000
_cell.angle_alpha   90.00
_cell.angle_beta   90.00
_cell.angle_gamma   90.00
#
_symmetry.space_group_name_H-M   'P 1'
#
loop_
_entity.id
_entity.type
_entity.pdbx_description
1 polymer ?
#
loop_
_entity_poly.entity_id
_entity_poly.type
_entity_poly.pdbx_seq_one_letter_code
_entity_poly.pdbx_strand_id
1 'polypeptide(L)'
;MPDNVPRGTDGAEGRPGAAWAAGAVTRIGLPAPPPEPPEPAPGPAGPDRRLWWFAGTAGGVLVIGLVVVLGLTMSGGVDPLWSRPAAPTDVRPPLARKCPLPGSSAPDAPGAPSPNVPGSPGPTAPEPDPVVPPAGPGQPRGGERTVDPEAGISYATYGPPWQPWRTVWSAGTLEVPYKVGQHFVTEREYDGFSDYHASILSAAVPAAENDALTFDLECVGRQVAGDVRAEYYPQPNRMESIRDGRTSLGGRPAWVSVFRLHFTRPRLRATDELAAVACIDVGRSTVAVLYVSIPGTHREFDWVVEHALASVRPV
;
A
#
# COMPACT_ATOMS: atom_id res chain seq x y z
N MET A 1 56.11 -12.16 -18.27
CA MET A 1 56.56 -12.05 -16.87
C MET A 1 55.87 -10.86 -16.23
N PRO A 2 55.48 -10.96 -14.98
CA PRO A 2 54.29 -11.72 -14.55
C PRO A 2 53.21 -10.75 -13.97
N ASP A 3 52.00 -11.24 -14.05
CA ASP A 3 50.95 -11.34 -13.04
C ASP A 3 51.05 -10.46 -11.79
N ASN A 4 50.03 -9.65 -11.61
CA ASN A 4 49.49 -9.43 -10.25
C ASN A 4 47.99 -9.12 -10.30
N VAL A 5 47.22 -10.18 -10.07
CA VAL A 5 45.79 -10.16 -9.70
C VAL A 5 45.75 -10.09 -8.17
N PRO A 6 45.08 -9.15 -7.56
CA PRO A 6 44.63 -9.34 -6.19
C PRO A 6 43.23 -9.94 -6.20
N ARG A 7 43.14 -11.10 -5.58
CA ARG A 7 41.91 -11.81 -5.19
C ARG A 7 41.02 -10.95 -4.30
N GLY A 8 39.77 -11.22 -4.49
CA GLY A 8 38.63 -10.64 -3.80
C GLY A 8 38.64 -10.81 -2.28
N THR A 9 37.89 -10.03 -1.67
CA THR A 9 37.30 -10.30 -0.36
C THR A 9 35.79 -10.24 -0.47
N ASP A 10 35.24 -11.32 -0.01
CA ASP A 10 33.83 -11.68 0.05
C ASP A 10 32.94 -10.62 0.70
N GLY A 11 31.76 -10.45 0.11
CA GLY A 11 30.48 -10.68 0.72
C GLY A 11 30.16 -9.94 2.00
N ALA A 12 29.47 -8.85 1.88
CA ALA A 12 28.45 -8.50 2.85
C ALA A 12 27.11 -8.49 2.10
N GLU A 13 26.38 -9.61 2.18
CA GLU A 13 24.96 -9.65 1.86
C GLU A 13 24.24 -8.67 2.80
N GLY A 14 24.08 -7.44 2.30
CA GLY A 14 23.19 -6.46 2.89
C GLY A 14 21.75 -6.95 2.74
N ARG A 15 21.11 -7.34 3.83
CA ARG A 15 19.67 -7.55 3.92
C ARG A 15 18.98 -6.32 3.36
N PRO A 16 18.03 -6.43 2.42
CA PRO A 16 17.24 -5.31 1.98
C PRO A 16 16.36 -4.86 3.15
N GLY A 17 16.68 -3.72 3.74
CA GLY A 17 15.82 -3.05 4.70
C GLY A 17 14.59 -2.53 3.96
N ALA A 18 13.47 -3.22 4.14
CA ALA A 18 12.18 -2.76 3.66
C ALA A 18 11.65 -1.71 4.62
N ALA A 19 11.88 -0.43 4.35
CA ALA A 19 11.09 0.63 4.98
C ALA A 19 11.40 1.97 4.32
N TRP A 20 10.69 2.31 3.27
CA TRP A 20 10.91 3.59 2.62
C TRP A 20 9.62 4.34 2.27
N ALA A 21 8.50 3.85 2.60
CA ALA A 21 7.29 4.66 2.45
C ALA A 21 7.08 5.49 3.71
N ALA A 22 6.81 6.74 3.53
CA ALA A 22 6.28 7.60 4.56
C ALA A 22 4.86 7.15 4.94
N GLY A 23 4.72 6.07 5.58
CA GLY A 23 3.45 5.41 5.91
C GLY A 23 3.69 4.18 6.78
N ALA A 24 4.93 3.99 7.26
CA ALA A 24 5.15 3.03 8.32
C ALA A 24 4.34 3.51 9.53
N VAL A 25 3.19 2.89 9.74
CA VAL A 25 2.51 2.93 11.03
C VAL A 25 3.58 2.65 12.06
N THR A 26 3.95 3.66 12.83
CA THR A 26 4.83 3.51 13.97
C THR A 26 4.14 2.52 14.89
N ARG A 27 4.51 1.26 14.79
CA ARG A 27 4.29 0.34 15.90
C ARG A 27 5.10 0.96 17.02
N ILE A 28 4.41 1.55 17.96
CA ILE A 28 4.99 1.94 19.24
C ILE A 28 5.62 0.68 19.77
N GLY A 29 6.93 0.55 19.62
CA GLY A 29 7.69 -0.52 20.22
C GLY A 29 7.48 -0.41 21.71
N LEU A 30 6.85 -1.41 22.28
CA LEU A 30 6.89 -1.60 23.73
C LEU A 30 8.36 -1.59 24.12
N PRO A 31 8.76 -0.87 25.19
CA PRO A 31 10.13 -0.89 25.68
C PRO A 31 10.53 -2.35 25.92
N ALA A 32 11.75 -2.67 25.53
CA ALA A 32 12.32 -4.00 25.76
C ALA A 32 12.16 -4.32 27.26
N PRO A 33 11.76 -5.54 27.60
CA PRO A 33 11.68 -5.95 28.98
C PRO A 33 13.08 -5.80 29.62
N PRO A 34 13.16 -5.35 30.88
CA PRO A 34 14.43 -5.26 31.58
C PRO A 34 15.12 -6.62 31.61
N PRO A 35 16.46 -6.68 31.63
CA PRO A 35 17.18 -7.94 31.69
C PRO A 35 16.77 -8.72 32.93
N GLU A 36 16.47 -10.00 32.71
CA GLU A 36 16.13 -10.94 33.76
C GLU A 36 17.23 -10.99 34.81
N PRO A 37 16.92 -10.91 36.11
CA PRO A 37 17.90 -11.08 37.15
C PRO A 37 18.49 -12.51 37.10
N PRO A 38 19.78 -12.68 37.45
CA PRO A 38 20.41 -14.00 37.40
C PRO A 38 19.69 -15.00 38.31
N GLU A 39 19.46 -16.19 37.76
CA GLU A 39 18.83 -17.31 38.46
C GLU A 39 19.57 -17.63 39.76
N PRO A 40 18.90 -17.74 40.90
CA PRO A 40 19.50 -18.18 42.15
C PRO A 40 19.91 -19.66 42.03
N ALA A 41 21.12 -19.95 42.50
CA ALA A 41 21.67 -21.30 42.51
C ALA A 41 20.75 -22.31 43.27
N PRO A 42 20.66 -23.57 42.78
CA PRO A 42 19.80 -24.57 43.40
C PRO A 42 20.23 -24.90 44.83
N GLY A 43 19.38 -24.59 45.78
CA GLY A 43 19.52 -25.02 47.18
C GLY A 43 19.09 -26.50 47.33
N PRO A 44 19.57 -27.19 48.41
CA PRO A 44 19.35 -28.63 48.61
C PRO A 44 17.88 -28.97 48.82
N ALA A 45 17.46 -30.06 48.16
CA ALA A 45 16.11 -30.59 48.14
C ALA A 45 15.65 -31.03 49.57
N GLY A 46 14.65 -30.33 50.08
CA GLY A 46 13.92 -30.76 51.28
C GLY A 46 12.54 -31.36 50.84
N PRO A 47 11.97 -32.29 51.62
CA PRO A 47 10.83 -33.10 51.17
C PRO A 47 9.54 -32.29 51.00
N ASP A 48 8.94 -32.52 49.87
CA ASP A 48 7.75 -31.89 49.30
C ASP A 48 6.47 -31.99 50.13
N ARG A 49 6.27 -31.06 51.05
CA ARG A 49 4.95 -30.82 51.66
C ARG A 49 4.09 -29.77 50.95
N ARG A 50 4.65 -29.10 49.94
CA ARG A 50 3.97 -28.00 49.25
C ARG A 50 3.19 -28.43 47.98
N LEU A 51 3.43 -29.64 47.47
CA LEU A 51 2.75 -30.13 46.27
C LEU A 51 1.26 -30.38 46.46
N TRP A 52 0.84 -30.72 47.67
CA TRP A 52 -0.58 -31.00 47.97
C TRP A 52 -1.47 -29.75 48.04
N TRP A 53 -0.89 -28.58 48.30
CA TRP A 53 -1.64 -27.31 48.33
C TRP A 53 -1.92 -26.75 46.93
N PHE A 54 -1.07 -26.97 45.98
CA PHE A 54 -1.26 -26.51 44.60
C PHE A 54 -2.27 -27.37 43.83
N ALA A 55 -2.37 -28.65 44.12
CA ALA A 55 -3.35 -29.54 43.48
C ALA A 55 -4.78 -29.19 43.94
N GLY A 56 -5.00 -28.80 45.20
CA GLY A 56 -6.29 -28.39 45.71
C GLY A 56 -6.82 -27.06 45.15
N THR A 57 -5.94 -26.06 44.99
CA THR A 57 -6.31 -24.74 44.47
C THR A 57 -6.59 -24.76 42.99
N ALA A 58 -5.80 -25.50 42.20
CA ALA A 58 -6.01 -25.61 40.75
C ALA A 58 -7.33 -26.32 40.42
N GLY A 59 -7.66 -27.39 41.18
CA GLY A 59 -8.94 -28.10 41.03
C GLY A 59 -10.14 -27.21 41.40
N GLY A 60 -10.04 -26.44 42.47
CA GLY A 60 -11.10 -25.54 42.96
C GLY A 60 -11.42 -24.43 41.91
N VAL A 61 -10.40 -23.82 41.34
CA VAL A 61 -10.57 -22.75 40.31
C VAL A 61 -11.22 -23.31 39.04
N LEU A 62 -10.83 -24.53 38.63
CA LEU A 62 -11.41 -25.19 37.45
C LEU A 62 -12.89 -25.53 37.65
N VAL A 63 -13.27 -26.06 38.84
CA VAL A 63 -14.66 -26.39 39.17
C VAL A 63 -15.50 -25.11 39.28
N ILE A 64 -15.02 -24.08 39.95
CA ILE A 64 -15.73 -22.80 40.06
C ILE A 64 -15.88 -22.18 38.67
N GLY A 65 -14.84 -22.18 37.82
CA GLY A 65 -14.89 -21.69 36.45
C GLY A 65 -15.92 -22.46 35.62
N LEU A 66 -15.98 -23.79 35.74
CA LEU A 66 -16.94 -24.62 35.03
C LEU A 66 -18.38 -24.38 35.52
N VAL A 67 -18.60 -24.22 36.83
CA VAL A 67 -19.92 -23.93 37.39
C VAL A 67 -20.40 -22.53 37.00
N VAL A 68 -19.52 -21.55 36.96
CA VAL A 68 -19.85 -20.18 36.48
C VAL A 68 -20.21 -20.20 34.99
N VAL A 69 -19.44 -20.90 34.16
CA VAL A 69 -19.73 -21.04 32.73
C VAL A 69 -21.05 -21.79 32.52
N LEU A 70 -21.29 -22.91 33.23
CA LEU A 70 -22.56 -23.62 33.14
C LEU A 70 -23.74 -22.80 33.70
N GLY A 71 -23.53 -22.04 34.77
CA GLY A 71 -24.55 -21.17 35.35
C GLY A 71 -24.94 -20.05 34.39
N LEU A 72 -23.97 -19.43 33.69
CA LEU A 72 -24.21 -18.41 32.70
C LEU A 72 -24.85 -18.95 31.42
N THR A 73 -24.55 -20.19 31.02
CA THR A 73 -25.20 -20.84 29.87
C THR A 73 -26.64 -21.29 30.17
N MET A 74 -26.95 -21.67 31.42
CA MET A 74 -28.29 -22.10 31.81
C MET A 74 -29.22 -20.93 32.16
N SER A 75 -28.70 -19.75 32.49
CA SER A 75 -29.51 -18.57 32.83
C SER A 75 -30.08 -17.84 31.63
N GLY A 76 -29.88 -18.34 30.40
CA GLY A 76 -30.48 -17.77 29.17
C GLY A 76 -30.00 -16.35 28.81
N GLY A 77 -28.99 -15.84 29.52
CA GLY A 77 -28.52 -14.47 29.37
C GLY A 77 -27.22 -14.27 28.56
N VAL A 78 -26.59 -15.37 28.12
CA VAL A 78 -25.37 -15.29 27.28
C VAL A 78 -25.58 -16.24 26.11
N ASP A 79 -25.82 -15.68 24.94
CA ASP A 79 -25.72 -16.48 23.74
C ASP A 79 -24.32 -17.09 23.68
N PRO A 80 -24.21 -18.44 23.54
CA PRO A 80 -22.92 -19.07 23.43
C PRO A 80 -22.14 -18.41 22.31
N LEU A 81 -20.86 -18.09 22.55
CA LEU A 81 -19.97 -17.37 21.60
C LEU A 81 -19.94 -18.01 20.21
N TRP A 82 -20.34 -19.27 20.07
CA TRP A 82 -20.49 -20.01 18.81
C TRP A 82 -21.88 -19.89 18.16
N SER A 83 -22.87 -19.27 18.84
CA SER A 83 -24.25 -19.14 18.32
C SER A 83 -24.52 -17.80 17.65
N ARG A 84 -23.59 -16.84 17.69
CA ARG A 84 -23.68 -15.70 16.79
C ARG A 84 -23.32 -16.21 15.41
N PRO A 85 -24.27 -16.25 14.44
CA PRO A 85 -23.86 -16.38 13.07
C PRO A 85 -22.84 -15.24 12.87
N ALA A 86 -21.60 -15.60 12.53
CA ALA A 86 -20.61 -14.61 12.17
C ALA A 86 -21.31 -13.72 11.15
N ALA A 87 -21.41 -12.42 11.43
CA ALA A 87 -21.93 -11.49 10.44
C ALA A 87 -21.20 -11.82 9.15
N PRO A 88 -21.92 -12.00 8.04
CA PRO A 88 -21.29 -12.40 6.80
C PRO A 88 -20.12 -11.44 6.55
N THR A 89 -18.91 -11.98 6.60
CA THR A 89 -17.70 -11.19 6.37
C THR A 89 -17.82 -10.67 4.94
N ASP A 90 -17.84 -9.36 4.78
CA ASP A 90 -17.84 -8.76 3.45
C ASP A 90 -16.53 -9.09 2.75
N VAL A 91 -16.57 -10.09 1.89
CA VAL A 91 -15.40 -10.62 1.15
C VAL A 91 -15.04 -9.79 -0.08
N ARG A 92 -15.83 -8.71 -0.36
CA ARG A 92 -15.52 -7.85 -1.49
C ARG A 92 -14.15 -7.17 -1.33
N PRO A 93 -13.43 -6.95 -2.43
CA PRO A 93 -12.19 -6.18 -2.40
C PRO A 93 -12.39 -4.78 -1.79
N PRO A 94 -11.38 -4.20 -1.12
CA PRO A 94 -11.49 -2.90 -0.47
C PRO A 94 -12.04 -1.78 -1.39
N LEU A 95 -11.60 -1.74 -2.65
CA LEU A 95 -12.11 -0.76 -3.62
C LEU A 95 -13.57 -1.01 -4.00
N ALA A 96 -13.97 -2.27 -4.24
CA ALA A 96 -15.36 -2.60 -4.55
C ALA A 96 -16.31 -2.24 -3.38
N ARG A 97 -15.86 -2.38 -2.12
CA ARG A 97 -16.62 -1.94 -0.95
C ARG A 97 -16.79 -0.43 -0.87
N LYS A 98 -15.71 0.31 -1.20
CA LYS A 98 -15.71 1.79 -1.17
C LYS A 98 -16.43 2.40 -2.39
N CYS A 99 -16.45 1.67 -3.51
CA CYS A 99 -17.01 2.11 -4.79
C CYS A 99 -18.07 1.14 -5.32
N PRO A 100 -19.21 0.97 -4.62
CA PRO A 100 -20.27 0.09 -5.09
C PRO A 100 -20.83 0.63 -6.41
N LEU A 101 -21.15 -0.28 -7.35
CA LEU A 101 -21.83 0.13 -8.58
C LEU A 101 -23.25 0.63 -8.27
N PRO A 102 -23.75 1.64 -9.02
CA PRO A 102 -25.13 2.07 -8.92
C PRO A 102 -26.08 0.89 -9.19
N GLY A 103 -26.88 0.52 -8.19
CA GLY A 103 -27.80 -0.61 -8.26
C GLY A 103 -27.35 -1.88 -7.51
N SER A 104 -26.12 -1.97 -7.03
CA SER A 104 -25.68 -3.01 -6.08
C SER A 104 -25.97 -2.59 -4.64
N SER A 105 -27.22 -2.26 -4.34
CA SER A 105 -27.63 -1.90 -2.98
C SER A 105 -27.43 -3.08 -2.06
N ALA A 106 -26.70 -2.89 -0.96
CA ALA A 106 -26.79 -3.76 0.20
C ALA A 106 -28.27 -3.88 0.60
N PRO A 107 -28.77 -5.04 1.03
CA PRO A 107 -30.12 -5.14 1.56
C PRO A 107 -30.23 -4.29 2.82
N ASP A 108 -31.26 -3.43 2.84
CA ASP A 108 -31.78 -2.73 4.00
C ASP A 108 -31.08 -1.46 4.50
N ALA A 109 -31.41 -0.35 3.81
CA ALA A 109 -31.71 0.91 4.48
C ALA A 109 -33.04 1.44 3.95
N PRO A 110 -34.11 1.58 4.77
CA PRO A 110 -35.39 2.07 4.29
C PRO A 110 -35.32 3.59 4.07
N GLY A 111 -35.52 4.00 2.83
CA GLY A 111 -36.07 5.31 2.52
C GLY A 111 -35.11 6.45 2.21
N ALA A 112 -34.33 6.36 1.14
CA ALA A 112 -33.86 7.56 0.44
C ALA A 112 -34.34 7.51 -1.02
N PRO A 113 -34.95 8.59 -1.57
CA PRO A 113 -35.38 8.61 -2.96
C PRO A 113 -34.14 8.61 -3.87
N SER A 114 -34.05 7.62 -4.73
CA SER A 114 -33.05 7.53 -5.80
C SER A 114 -33.19 8.73 -6.76
N PRO A 115 -32.14 9.49 -7.02
CA PRO A 115 -32.09 10.29 -8.21
C PRO A 115 -31.78 9.37 -9.41
N ASN A 116 -32.81 9.04 -10.17
CA ASN A 116 -32.65 8.47 -11.51
C ASN A 116 -32.01 9.52 -12.43
N VAL A 117 -30.72 9.46 -12.62
CA VAL A 117 -30.05 10.13 -13.73
C VAL A 117 -29.22 9.07 -14.44
N PRO A 118 -29.56 8.69 -15.68
CA PRO A 118 -28.64 7.97 -16.55
C PRO A 118 -27.44 8.89 -16.77
N GLY A 119 -26.32 8.57 -16.16
CA GLY A 119 -25.08 9.30 -16.35
C GLY A 119 -24.66 9.18 -17.82
N SER A 120 -24.90 10.23 -18.60
CA SER A 120 -24.19 10.41 -19.87
C SER A 120 -22.70 10.34 -19.56
N PRO A 121 -21.92 9.55 -20.30
CA PRO A 121 -20.47 9.59 -20.18
C PRO A 121 -20.05 11.03 -20.46
N GLY A 122 -19.58 11.72 -19.41
CA GLY A 122 -19.03 13.05 -19.55
C GLY A 122 -17.89 13.04 -20.57
N PRO A 123 -17.61 14.17 -21.24
CA PRO A 123 -16.54 14.22 -22.23
C PRO A 123 -15.22 13.74 -21.62
N THR A 124 -14.67 12.69 -22.19
CA THR A 124 -13.33 12.21 -21.83
C THR A 124 -12.33 13.26 -22.28
N ALA A 125 -11.51 13.74 -21.36
CA ALA A 125 -10.42 14.63 -21.72
C ALA A 125 -9.49 13.95 -22.76
N PRO A 126 -8.90 14.69 -23.68
CA PRO A 126 -7.98 14.11 -24.66
C PRO A 126 -6.80 13.42 -23.98
N GLU A 127 -6.21 12.47 -24.70
CA GLU A 127 -4.97 11.84 -24.30
C GLU A 127 -3.88 12.90 -24.12
N PRO A 128 -3.02 12.78 -23.08
CA PRO A 128 -1.94 13.75 -22.87
C PRO A 128 -1.02 13.87 -24.10
N ASP A 129 -0.64 15.08 -24.45
CA ASP A 129 0.30 15.32 -25.53
C ASP A 129 1.65 14.63 -25.27
N PRO A 130 2.38 14.24 -26.35
CA PRO A 130 3.71 13.68 -26.21
C PRO A 130 4.65 14.65 -25.50
N VAL A 131 5.16 14.27 -24.36
CA VAL A 131 6.16 15.06 -23.61
C VAL A 131 7.54 14.77 -24.17
N VAL A 132 8.23 15.79 -24.64
CA VAL A 132 9.62 15.69 -25.07
C VAL A 132 10.51 15.78 -23.83
N PRO A 133 11.26 14.71 -23.49
CA PRO A 133 12.15 14.74 -22.33
C PRO A 133 13.25 15.80 -22.50
N PRO A 134 13.58 16.59 -21.46
CA PRO A 134 14.72 17.49 -21.51
C PRO A 134 16.02 16.70 -21.65
N ALA A 135 17.04 17.29 -22.27
CA ALA A 135 18.36 16.67 -22.33
C ALA A 135 18.94 16.53 -20.90
N GLY A 136 19.45 15.34 -20.54
CA GLY A 136 20.04 15.13 -19.21
C GLY A 136 19.90 13.71 -18.68
N PRO A 137 20.15 13.50 -17.39
CA PRO A 137 20.02 12.20 -16.75
C PRO A 137 18.55 11.74 -16.76
N GLY A 138 18.35 10.42 -16.68
CA GLY A 138 17.01 9.84 -16.62
C GLY A 138 16.29 9.76 -17.94
N GLN A 139 16.98 9.95 -19.08
CA GLN A 139 16.37 9.83 -20.40
C GLN A 139 15.67 8.47 -20.58
N PRO A 140 14.54 8.43 -21.31
CA PRO A 140 13.95 7.16 -21.70
C PRO A 140 14.94 6.30 -22.48
N ARG A 141 15.02 5.04 -22.15
CA ARG A 141 15.82 4.09 -22.95
C ARG A 141 15.05 3.73 -24.20
N GLY A 142 15.47 4.25 -25.32
CA GLY A 142 14.76 4.19 -26.61
C GLY A 142 14.13 2.83 -26.88
N GLY A 143 12.79 2.76 -26.85
CA GLY A 143 12.00 1.57 -27.10
C GLY A 143 11.92 0.54 -25.96
N GLU A 144 12.75 0.64 -24.91
CA GLU A 144 12.67 -0.24 -23.74
C GLU A 144 11.45 0.10 -22.89
N ARG A 145 10.74 -0.92 -22.43
CA ARG A 145 9.52 -0.77 -21.64
C ARG A 145 9.56 -1.57 -20.36
N THR A 146 9.10 -0.95 -19.28
CA THR A 146 8.74 -1.65 -18.06
C THR A 146 7.36 -2.25 -18.27
N VAL A 147 7.26 -3.57 -18.18
CA VAL A 147 6.04 -4.34 -18.46
C VAL A 147 5.49 -4.91 -17.18
N ASP A 148 4.23 -4.64 -16.90
CA ASP A 148 3.47 -5.24 -15.80
C ASP A 148 2.32 -6.08 -16.39
N PRO A 149 2.51 -7.38 -16.56
CA PRO A 149 1.50 -8.25 -17.17
C PRO A 149 0.31 -8.49 -16.22
N GLU A 150 0.50 -8.39 -14.91
CA GLU A 150 -0.58 -8.52 -13.93
C GLU A 150 -1.51 -7.30 -14.01
N ALA A 151 -0.94 -6.09 -14.04
CA ALA A 151 -1.70 -4.88 -14.25
C ALA A 151 -2.21 -4.72 -15.71
N GLY A 152 -1.62 -5.41 -16.68
CA GLY A 152 -1.99 -5.32 -18.09
C GLY A 152 -1.54 -4.03 -18.77
N ILE A 153 -0.47 -3.42 -18.27
CA ILE A 153 0.11 -2.18 -18.82
C ILE A 153 1.62 -2.27 -18.98
N SER A 154 2.14 -1.41 -19.81
CA SER A 154 3.58 -1.12 -19.90
C SER A 154 3.79 0.38 -20.07
N TYR A 155 4.97 0.86 -19.69
CA TYR A 155 5.37 2.27 -19.77
C TYR A 155 6.88 2.39 -20.01
N ALA A 156 7.37 3.60 -20.26
CA ALA A 156 8.77 3.85 -20.60
C ALA A 156 9.72 3.39 -19.49
N THR A 157 10.84 2.81 -19.88
CA THR A 157 11.98 2.57 -19.00
C THR A 157 12.96 3.73 -19.10
N TYR A 158 13.47 4.19 -17.96
CA TYR A 158 14.36 5.34 -17.86
C TYR A 158 15.81 4.90 -17.56
N GLY A 159 16.75 5.67 -18.06
CA GLY A 159 18.18 5.50 -17.77
C GLY A 159 18.57 5.96 -16.36
N PRO A 160 19.85 5.84 -15.99
CA PRO A 160 20.32 6.29 -14.68
C PRO A 160 19.88 7.71 -14.34
N PRO A 161 19.47 7.98 -13.09
CA PRO A 161 19.66 7.15 -11.89
C PRO A 161 18.59 6.07 -11.66
N TRP A 162 17.57 5.96 -12.52
CA TRP A 162 16.49 4.99 -12.36
C TRP A 162 16.99 3.55 -12.42
N GLN A 163 16.50 2.74 -11.48
CA GLN A 163 16.81 1.33 -11.33
C GLN A 163 15.52 0.52 -11.29
N PRO A 164 15.51 -0.73 -11.78
CA PRO A 164 14.35 -1.59 -11.71
C PRO A 164 13.92 -1.83 -10.26
N TRP A 165 12.61 -1.73 -10.00
CA TRP A 165 11.99 -2.13 -8.76
C TRP A 165 12.02 -3.67 -8.62
N ARG A 166 12.46 -4.19 -7.48
CA ARG A 166 12.69 -5.64 -7.29
C ARG A 166 12.02 -6.22 -6.04
N THR A 167 11.19 -5.44 -5.36
CA THR A 167 10.51 -5.86 -4.13
C THR A 167 9.01 -5.79 -4.30
N VAL A 168 8.25 -6.36 -3.36
CA VAL A 168 6.82 -6.13 -3.25
C VAL A 168 6.60 -5.09 -2.15
N TRP A 169 5.87 -4.05 -2.48
CA TRP A 169 5.44 -3.06 -1.52
C TRP A 169 3.92 -2.97 -1.51
N SER A 170 3.30 -3.43 -0.42
CA SER A 170 1.87 -3.24 -0.17
C SER A 170 1.68 -1.93 0.58
N ALA A 171 0.95 -1.00 -0.02
CA ALA A 171 0.88 0.37 0.46
C ALA A 171 -0.54 0.84 0.72
N GLY A 172 -0.68 1.66 1.75
CA GLY A 172 -1.92 2.29 2.16
C GLY A 172 -2.96 1.35 2.77
N THR A 173 -4.14 1.91 3.02
CA THR A 173 -5.29 1.15 3.54
C THR A 173 -5.95 0.26 2.47
N LEU A 174 -5.64 0.53 1.21
CA LEU A 174 -6.08 -0.29 0.07
C LEU A 174 -5.12 -1.46 -0.21
N GLU A 175 -3.97 -1.51 0.49
CA GLU A 175 -2.95 -2.56 0.36
C GLU A 175 -2.51 -2.78 -1.10
N VAL A 176 -2.33 -1.68 -1.85
CA VAL A 176 -1.94 -1.73 -3.27
C VAL A 176 -0.60 -2.46 -3.42
N PRO A 177 -0.55 -3.61 -4.14
CA PRO A 177 0.63 -4.47 -4.17
C PRO A 177 1.58 -4.08 -5.31
N TYR A 178 2.39 -3.05 -5.15
CA TYR A 178 3.36 -2.64 -6.15
C TYR A 178 4.47 -3.69 -6.29
N LYS A 179 4.59 -4.30 -7.45
CA LYS A 179 5.55 -5.36 -7.77
C LYS A 179 6.50 -4.99 -8.90
N VAL A 180 6.07 -4.09 -9.78
CA VAL A 180 6.77 -3.71 -11.00
C VAL A 180 7.02 -2.21 -11.00
N GLY A 181 8.19 -1.79 -11.49
CA GLY A 181 8.48 -0.38 -11.62
C GLY A 181 9.96 -0.04 -11.67
N GLN A 182 10.21 1.23 -11.41
CA GLN A 182 11.53 1.83 -11.35
C GLN A 182 11.60 2.82 -10.19
N HIS A 183 12.77 2.97 -9.60
CA HIS A 183 13.00 3.91 -8.50
C HIS A 183 14.45 4.36 -8.45
N PHE A 184 14.73 5.40 -7.65
CA PHE A 184 16.07 5.68 -7.16
C PHE A 184 16.01 6.37 -5.80
N VAL A 185 17.06 6.22 -5.01
CA VAL A 185 17.18 6.84 -3.68
C VAL A 185 17.52 8.32 -3.85
N THR A 186 16.67 9.19 -3.33
CA THR A 186 16.86 10.65 -3.34
C THR A 186 17.53 11.14 -2.06
N GLU A 187 17.29 10.44 -0.95
CA GLU A 187 17.91 10.72 0.35
C GLU A 187 18.06 9.41 1.14
N ARG A 188 19.30 9.12 1.56
CA ARG A 188 19.60 7.92 2.34
C ARG A 188 19.37 8.17 3.82
N GLU A 189 18.83 7.15 4.50
CA GLU A 189 18.74 7.09 5.98
C GLU A 189 18.24 8.40 6.60
N TYR A 190 17.26 9.08 5.96
CA TYR A 190 16.81 10.41 6.36
C TYR A 190 16.32 10.45 7.83
N ASP A 191 15.84 9.35 8.36
CA ASP A 191 15.43 9.18 9.76
C ASP A 191 16.39 8.30 10.57
N GLY A 192 17.50 7.89 9.99
CA GLY A 192 18.52 6.98 10.53
C GLY A 192 18.34 5.53 10.08
N PHE A 193 17.27 5.20 9.33
CA PHE A 193 16.97 3.83 8.88
C PHE A 193 16.39 3.78 7.49
N SER A 194 15.57 4.75 7.11
CA SER A 194 14.75 4.71 5.90
C SER A 194 15.36 5.56 4.80
N ASP A 195 15.35 5.04 3.59
CA ASP A 195 15.68 5.79 2.38
C ASP A 195 14.41 6.47 1.82
N TYR A 196 14.57 7.67 1.27
CA TYR A 196 13.52 8.38 0.54
C TYR A 196 13.75 8.25 -0.96
N HIS A 197 12.67 8.06 -1.74
CA HIS A 197 12.79 7.62 -3.12
C HIS A 197 11.98 8.49 -4.08
N ALA A 198 12.47 8.62 -5.31
CA ALA A 198 11.63 8.85 -6.48
C ALA A 198 11.18 7.50 -7.02
N SER A 199 9.93 7.38 -7.49
CA SER A 199 9.33 6.11 -7.83
C SER A 199 8.39 6.19 -9.02
N ILE A 200 8.38 5.13 -9.85
CA ILE A 200 7.38 4.86 -10.88
C ILE A 200 6.99 3.40 -10.68
N LEU A 201 5.82 3.16 -10.12
CA LEU A 201 5.39 1.81 -9.73
C LEU A 201 4.03 1.47 -10.32
N SER A 202 3.81 0.20 -10.62
CA SER A 202 2.52 -0.29 -11.09
C SER A 202 2.02 -1.48 -10.30
N ALA A 203 0.69 -1.63 -10.29
CA ALA A 203 0.01 -2.72 -9.62
C ALA A 203 -1.34 -3.02 -10.27
N ALA A 204 -1.80 -4.27 -10.16
CA ALA A 204 -3.18 -4.66 -10.39
C ALA A 204 -3.95 -4.64 -9.06
N VAL A 205 -5.06 -3.91 -9.01
CA VAL A 205 -5.86 -3.80 -7.79
C VAL A 205 -7.30 -4.27 -8.08
N PRO A 206 -7.83 -5.25 -7.33
CA PRO A 206 -9.22 -5.67 -7.48
C PRO A 206 -10.18 -4.50 -7.22
N ALA A 207 -10.97 -4.15 -8.24
CA ALA A 207 -11.87 -3.00 -8.21
C ALA A 207 -13.35 -3.37 -8.42
N ALA A 208 -13.62 -4.50 -9.07
CA ALA A 208 -14.97 -4.96 -9.36
C ALA A 208 -15.46 -5.98 -8.33
N GLU A 209 -16.78 -6.08 -8.19
CA GLU A 209 -17.44 -7.10 -7.39
C GLU A 209 -17.61 -8.40 -8.20
N ASN A 210 -17.43 -9.53 -7.55
CA ASN A 210 -17.81 -10.86 -8.11
C ASN A 210 -17.31 -11.11 -9.55
N ASP A 211 -16.04 -10.79 -9.82
CA ASP A 211 -15.41 -10.94 -11.14
C ASP A 211 -16.11 -10.15 -12.28
N ALA A 212 -16.96 -9.18 -11.95
CA ALA A 212 -17.47 -8.25 -12.93
C ALA A 212 -16.31 -7.52 -13.64
N LEU A 213 -16.52 -7.16 -14.90
CA LEU A 213 -15.53 -6.41 -15.68
C LEU A 213 -15.73 -4.89 -15.62
N THR A 214 -16.70 -4.45 -14.80
CA THR A 214 -17.10 -3.04 -14.69
C THR A 214 -16.99 -2.55 -13.27
N PHE A 215 -16.51 -1.34 -13.12
CA PHE A 215 -16.42 -0.60 -11.84
C PHE A 215 -16.53 0.90 -12.11
N ASP A 216 -16.82 1.69 -11.08
CA ASP A 216 -16.81 3.16 -11.19
C ASP A 216 -15.36 3.68 -11.17
N LEU A 217 -14.83 3.93 -12.36
CA LEU A 217 -13.45 4.39 -12.54
C LEU A 217 -13.16 5.73 -11.85
N GLU A 218 -14.13 6.64 -11.76
CA GLU A 218 -13.97 7.90 -11.05
C GLU A 218 -13.87 7.67 -9.55
N CYS A 219 -14.81 6.91 -8.97
CA CYS A 219 -14.75 6.56 -7.56
C CYS A 219 -13.44 5.85 -7.22
N VAL A 220 -13.06 4.84 -8.00
CA VAL A 220 -11.81 4.08 -7.81
C VAL A 220 -10.61 5.00 -7.86
N GLY A 221 -10.52 5.87 -8.88
CA GLY A 221 -9.41 6.81 -9.03
C GLY A 221 -9.28 7.77 -7.85
N ARG A 222 -10.40 8.33 -7.39
CA ARG A 222 -10.43 9.22 -6.22
C ARG A 222 -10.07 8.50 -4.91
N GLN A 223 -10.51 7.25 -4.73
CA GLN A 223 -10.17 6.45 -3.55
C GLN A 223 -8.67 6.12 -3.52
N VAL A 224 -8.08 5.70 -4.65
CA VAL A 224 -6.65 5.40 -4.73
C VAL A 224 -5.82 6.67 -4.52
N ALA A 225 -6.16 7.79 -5.18
CA ALA A 225 -5.45 9.05 -4.99
C ALA A 225 -5.54 9.58 -3.56
N GLY A 226 -6.71 9.43 -2.92
CA GLY A 226 -6.91 9.77 -1.51
C GLY A 226 -6.06 8.93 -0.56
N ASP A 227 -6.00 7.63 -0.79
CA ASP A 227 -5.19 6.68 -0.01
C ASP A 227 -3.68 6.98 -0.18
N VAL A 228 -3.24 7.21 -1.41
CA VAL A 228 -1.85 7.63 -1.71
C VAL A 228 -1.49 8.89 -0.93
N ARG A 229 -2.33 9.93 -0.99
CA ARG A 229 -2.08 11.17 -0.25
C ARG A 229 -1.99 10.97 1.26
N ALA A 230 -2.90 10.17 1.83
CA ALA A 230 -3.01 9.99 3.27
C ALA A 230 -1.90 9.12 3.84
N GLU A 231 -1.55 8.05 3.13
CA GLU A 231 -0.78 6.95 3.68
C GLU A 231 0.68 6.89 3.19
N TYR A 232 0.98 7.45 1.97
CA TYR A 232 2.33 7.33 1.40
C TYR A 232 3.24 8.50 1.75
N TYR A 233 2.68 9.60 2.26
CA TYR A 233 3.39 10.85 2.48
C TYR A 233 3.35 11.33 3.92
N PRO A 234 4.32 12.14 4.36
CA PRO A 234 4.30 12.75 5.68
C PRO A 234 3.01 13.54 5.93
N GLN A 235 2.49 13.41 7.14
CA GLN A 235 1.33 14.15 7.62
C GLN A 235 1.73 15.15 8.71
N PRO A 236 1.08 16.31 8.83
CA PRO A 236 0.06 16.83 7.91
C PRO A 236 0.68 17.29 6.58
N ASN A 237 -0.09 17.16 5.48
CA ASN A 237 0.31 17.72 4.19
C ASN A 237 -0.76 18.62 3.59
N ARG A 238 -0.35 19.61 2.80
CA ARG A 238 -1.21 20.47 1.99
C ARG A 238 -1.09 20.04 0.53
N MET A 239 -2.21 19.73 -0.10
CA MET A 239 -2.29 19.34 -1.50
C MET A 239 -2.57 20.55 -2.40
N GLU A 240 -1.84 20.65 -3.47
CA GLU A 240 -2.10 21.50 -4.62
C GLU A 240 -2.47 20.58 -5.80
N SER A 241 -3.75 20.62 -6.22
CA SER A 241 -4.22 19.81 -7.33
C SER A 241 -3.81 20.45 -8.65
N ILE A 242 -3.15 19.65 -9.51
CA ILE A 242 -2.71 20.08 -10.84
C ILE A 242 -3.70 19.53 -11.89
N ARG A 243 -4.06 18.26 -11.77
CA ARG A 243 -5.05 17.60 -12.63
C ARG A 243 -5.79 16.54 -11.84
N ASP A 244 -7.11 16.44 -12.02
CA ASP A 244 -7.92 15.37 -11.44
C ASP A 244 -9.12 15.13 -12.35
N GLY A 245 -9.12 14.02 -13.10
CA GLY A 245 -10.20 13.76 -14.03
C GLY A 245 -10.01 12.57 -14.96
N ARG A 246 -11.05 12.36 -15.76
CA ARG A 246 -11.07 11.32 -16.80
C ARG A 246 -10.20 11.70 -17.99
N THR A 247 -9.49 10.72 -18.52
CA THR A 247 -8.66 10.82 -19.72
C THR A 247 -8.56 9.46 -20.42
N SER A 248 -7.75 9.37 -21.45
CA SER A 248 -7.34 8.12 -22.08
C SER A 248 -5.84 7.94 -21.97
N LEU A 249 -5.37 6.75 -21.60
CA LEU A 249 -3.95 6.40 -21.57
C LEU A 249 -3.73 5.13 -22.40
N GLY A 250 -2.94 5.24 -23.46
CA GLY A 250 -2.74 4.14 -24.41
C GLY A 250 -4.03 3.65 -25.05
N GLY A 251 -5.01 4.52 -25.29
CA GLY A 251 -6.32 4.19 -25.83
C GLY A 251 -7.28 3.54 -24.82
N ARG A 252 -6.94 3.48 -23.54
CA ARG A 252 -7.79 2.89 -22.49
C ARG A 252 -8.39 3.98 -21.61
N PRO A 253 -9.66 3.85 -21.15
CA PRO A 253 -10.22 4.79 -20.19
C PRO A 253 -9.37 4.85 -18.91
N ALA A 254 -9.12 6.06 -18.42
CA ALA A 254 -8.33 6.27 -17.22
C ALA A 254 -8.90 7.40 -16.36
N TRP A 255 -8.68 7.36 -15.06
CA TRP A 255 -8.75 8.48 -14.15
C TRP A 255 -7.34 8.86 -13.72
N VAL A 256 -6.96 10.12 -13.88
CA VAL A 256 -5.62 10.61 -13.53
C VAL A 256 -5.73 11.75 -12.54
N SER A 257 -5.03 11.60 -11.42
CA SER A 257 -4.83 12.65 -10.43
C SER A 257 -3.35 13.01 -10.38
N VAL A 258 -3.01 14.26 -10.66
CA VAL A 258 -1.66 14.83 -10.53
C VAL A 258 -1.74 15.95 -9.51
N PHE A 259 -0.89 15.90 -8.52
CA PHE A 259 -0.90 16.87 -7.44
C PHE A 259 0.49 17.08 -6.85
N ARG A 260 0.73 18.27 -6.28
CA ARG A 260 1.91 18.56 -5.48
C ARG A 260 1.51 18.58 -4.00
N LEU A 261 2.24 17.83 -3.20
CA LEU A 261 2.10 17.84 -1.74
C LEU A 261 3.18 18.69 -1.12
N HIS A 262 2.79 19.47 -0.11
CA HIS A 262 3.71 20.25 0.72
C HIS A 262 3.62 19.73 2.15
N PHE A 263 4.75 19.39 2.73
CA PHE A 263 4.85 18.81 4.06
C PHE A 263 6.15 19.23 4.75
N THR A 264 6.24 18.96 6.03
CA THR A 264 7.47 19.11 6.79
C THR A 264 7.67 17.84 7.61
N ARG A 265 8.84 17.21 7.44
CA ARG A 265 9.24 16.06 8.25
C ARG A 265 10.65 16.28 8.79
N PRO A 266 10.88 16.12 10.09
CA PRO A 266 12.22 16.24 10.66
C PRO A 266 13.23 15.34 9.94
N ARG A 267 14.40 15.89 9.63
CA ARG A 267 15.53 15.24 8.95
C ARG A 267 15.33 14.96 7.46
N LEU A 268 14.12 15.02 6.92
CA LEU A 268 13.89 14.90 5.48
C LEU A 268 14.10 16.25 4.80
N ARG A 269 14.95 16.31 3.78
CA ARG A 269 15.23 17.56 3.02
C ARG A 269 14.09 17.90 2.05
N ALA A 270 13.40 16.90 1.52
CA ALA A 270 12.24 17.15 0.69
C ALA A 270 11.13 17.80 1.53
N THR A 271 10.62 18.94 1.08
CA THR A 271 9.51 19.68 1.69
C THR A 271 8.25 19.67 0.83
N ASP A 272 8.37 19.15 -0.37
CA ASP A 272 7.27 18.94 -1.31
C ASP A 272 7.56 17.73 -2.20
N GLU A 273 6.50 17.27 -2.88
CA GLU A 273 6.59 16.15 -3.81
C GLU A 273 5.53 16.25 -4.90
N LEU A 274 5.94 16.04 -6.13
CA LEU A 274 5.04 15.92 -7.26
C LEU A 274 4.62 14.44 -7.40
N ALA A 275 3.33 14.18 -7.29
CA ALA A 275 2.79 12.84 -7.39
C ALA A 275 1.73 12.73 -8.50
N ALA A 276 1.67 11.57 -9.12
CA ALA A 276 0.60 11.18 -10.02
C ALA A 276 0.09 9.79 -9.70
N VAL A 277 -1.22 9.64 -9.80
CA VAL A 277 -1.93 8.37 -9.71
C VAL A 277 -2.80 8.24 -10.94
N ALA A 278 -2.58 7.18 -11.73
CA ALA A 278 -3.45 6.83 -12.84
C ALA A 278 -4.11 5.48 -12.54
N CYS A 279 -5.43 5.46 -12.58
CA CYS A 279 -6.25 4.25 -12.53
C CYS A 279 -6.77 3.98 -13.94
N ILE A 280 -6.39 2.85 -14.53
CA ILE A 280 -6.61 2.55 -15.95
C ILE A 280 -7.50 1.32 -16.05
N ASP A 281 -8.62 1.45 -16.77
CA ASP A 281 -9.49 0.33 -17.08
C ASP A 281 -8.92 -0.47 -18.25
N VAL A 282 -8.32 -1.60 -17.94
CA VAL A 282 -7.73 -2.52 -18.93
C VAL A 282 -8.73 -3.58 -19.40
N GLY A 283 -10.01 -3.49 -19.00
CA GLY A 283 -11.06 -4.45 -19.35
C GLY A 283 -10.98 -5.74 -18.54
N ARG A 284 -10.53 -5.66 -17.29
CA ARG A 284 -10.45 -6.76 -16.31
C ARG A 284 -11.24 -6.39 -15.05
N SER A 285 -11.44 -7.34 -14.14
CA SER A 285 -12.01 -7.07 -12.80
C SER A 285 -11.06 -6.27 -11.89
N THR A 286 -9.80 -6.12 -12.30
CA THR A 286 -8.79 -5.30 -11.66
C THR A 286 -8.58 -3.98 -12.40
N VAL A 287 -8.34 -2.90 -11.68
CA VAL A 287 -7.82 -1.64 -12.22
C VAL A 287 -6.30 -1.70 -12.25
N ALA A 288 -5.69 -1.25 -13.34
CA ALA A 288 -4.26 -1.01 -13.37
C ALA A 288 -3.96 0.33 -12.69
N VAL A 289 -3.11 0.33 -11.68
CA VAL A 289 -2.64 1.54 -11.00
C VAL A 289 -1.22 1.83 -11.45
N LEU A 290 -0.97 3.04 -11.94
CA LEU A 290 0.37 3.59 -12.15
C LEU A 290 0.56 4.74 -11.18
N TYR A 291 1.55 4.62 -10.30
CA TYR A 291 1.96 5.61 -9.32
C TYR A 291 3.31 6.19 -9.69
N VAL A 292 3.41 7.51 -9.71
CA VAL A 292 4.66 8.25 -9.94
C VAL A 292 4.85 9.26 -8.82
N SER A 293 6.06 9.37 -8.32
CA SER A 293 6.40 10.24 -7.19
C SER A 293 7.80 10.81 -7.35
N ILE A 294 7.91 12.15 -7.36
CA ILE A 294 9.16 12.89 -7.53
C ILE A 294 9.34 13.88 -6.38
N PRO A 295 10.28 13.62 -5.45
CA PRO A 295 10.60 14.55 -4.37
C PRO A 295 11.06 15.91 -4.89
N GLY A 296 10.65 16.99 -4.22
CA GLY A 296 11.00 18.36 -4.59
C GLY A 296 12.49 18.69 -4.59
N THR A 297 13.32 17.84 -3.99
CA THR A 297 14.79 17.89 -4.08
C THR A 297 15.33 17.45 -5.44
N HIS A 298 14.48 16.88 -6.30
CA HIS A 298 14.84 16.32 -7.63
C HIS A 298 13.85 16.78 -8.71
N ARG A 299 13.49 18.06 -8.69
CA ARG A 299 12.51 18.65 -9.63
C ARG A 299 12.93 18.57 -11.09
N GLU A 300 14.21 18.35 -11.35
CA GLU A 300 14.72 18.07 -12.70
C GLU A 300 14.09 16.84 -13.35
N PHE A 301 13.44 15.96 -12.53
CA PHE A 301 12.69 14.80 -12.99
C PHE A 301 11.17 15.02 -13.01
N ASP A 302 10.64 16.20 -12.70
CA ASP A 302 9.19 16.46 -12.71
C ASP A 302 8.53 16.10 -14.05
N TRP A 303 9.25 16.29 -15.16
CA TRP A 303 8.80 15.92 -16.49
C TRP A 303 8.50 14.42 -16.67
N VAL A 304 9.11 13.56 -15.84
CA VAL A 304 8.91 12.11 -15.87
C VAL A 304 7.45 11.76 -15.57
N VAL A 305 6.77 12.53 -14.74
CA VAL A 305 5.36 12.32 -14.41
C VAL A 305 4.50 12.28 -15.67
N GLU A 306 4.52 13.34 -16.46
CA GLU A 306 3.70 13.41 -17.67
C GLU A 306 4.21 12.45 -18.76
N HIS A 307 5.52 12.28 -18.88
CA HIS A 307 6.09 11.33 -19.84
C HIS A 307 5.73 9.87 -19.52
N ALA A 308 5.76 9.48 -18.25
CA ALA A 308 5.37 8.13 -17.83
C ALA A 308 3.90 7.88 -18.17
N LEU A 309 3.01 8.83 -17.84
CA LEU A 309 1.58 8.74 -18.16
C LEU A 309 1.35 8.64 -19.69
N ALA A 310 1.95 9.51 -20.48
CA ALA A 310 1.81 9.51 -21.94
C ALA A 310 2.41 8.25 -22.61
N SER A 311 3.37 7.61 -21.94
CA SER A 311 4.02 6.39 -22.43
C SER A 311 3.24 5.11 -22.16
N VAL A 312 2.15 5.14 -21.40
CA VAL A 312 1.35 3.96 -21.08
C VAL A 312 0.82 3.27 -22.33
N ARG A 313 0.92 1.96 -22.37
CA ARG A 313 0.31 1.10 -23.40
C ARG A 313 -0.28 -0.15 -22.75
N PRO A 314 -1.43 -0.65 -23.19
CA PRO A 314 -1.94 -1.96 -22.79
C PRO A 314 -1.02 -3.08 -23.26
N VAL A 315 -1.01 -4.21 -22.53
CA VAL A 315 -0.27 -5.44 -22.86
C VAL A 315 -1.14 -6.66 -22.71
#